data_ee654ef196b223dc37856612883bc6b9
#
_entry.id   ee654ef196b223dc37856612883bc6b9
#
_cell.length_a   1.000
_cell.length_b   1.000
_cell.length_c   1.000
_cell.angle_alpha   90.00
_cell.angle_beta   90.00
_cell.angle_gamma   90.00
#
_symmetry.space_group_name_H-M   'P 1'
#
loop_
_entity.id
_entity.type
_entity.pdbx_description
1 polymer ?
#
loop_
_entity_poly.entity_id
_entity_poly.type
_entity_poly.pdbx_seq_one_letter_code
_entity_poly.pdbx_strand_id
1 'polypeptide(L)'
;MKYLKALCGVGFFVVLVSNVWSISGWTEIRGVYDDICYLRQAHLFQRFGLDGLDTNISRDDDRYLAEKLKAIDFQTWSDTTTAPCHTLMPEMKKLVMQYPPGTGFVLALFPSGFQVIPLYVLASVVAFGFALVAITYASTVYSLMLVAAFGDAVIYLMINPTKASYSMAPTMMVCVLAGFLTAKLFVDEGRRHRLVLSALIGLLIGLSVNFRLANLFLSAGYFLFFFVSFLLSRNRETLLQGVSFGVTFLVGIAPTLLANAINAGSPFSTTYGGADVASPELDSGVLRAYFADVQFVLLVIAGVWTALKWRSRHQSGMTQAALVVAGNLVVNLFFFMTHPVFTPYYTIPIAMLSLWTLLFATLIPHRETIGDSLTFRQPVKA
;
A
#
# COMPACT_ATOMS: atom_id res chain seq x y z
N MET A 1 22.65 10.37 22.47
CA MET A 1 21.69 10.31 21.33
C MET A 1 22.36 10.22 19.96
N LYS A 2 23.33 11.09 19.60
CA LYS A 2 23.95 11.06 18.25
C LYS A 2 24.56 9.70 17.90
N TYR A 3 25.38 9.12 18.80
CA TYR A 3 25.99 7.80 18.60
C TYR A 3 24.97 6.66 18.49
N LEU A 4 23.91 6.70 19.30
CA LEU A 4 22.85 5.70 19.22
C LEU A 4 22.07 5.79 17.92
N LYS A 5 21.79 7.00 17.43
CA LYS A 5 21.18 7.21 16.10
C LYS A 5 22.07 6.68 14.98
N ALA A 6 23.38 6.95 15.05
CA ALA A 6 24.32 6.42 14.07
C ALA A 6 24.38 4.89 14.10
N LEU A 7 24.41 4.28 15.29
CA LEU A 7 24.40 2.82 15.45
C LEU A 7 23.11 2.21 14.84
N CYS A 8 21.96 2.82 15.12
CA CYS A 8 20.67 2.39 14.53
C CYS A 8 20.69 2.50 13.00
N GLY A 9 21.24 3.59 12.46
CA GLY A 9 21.41 3.75 11.00
C GLY A 9 22.33 2.69 10.38
N VAL A 10 23.41 2.32 11.07
CA VAL A 10 24.28 1.23 10.64
C VAL A 10 23.54 -0.12 10.68
N GLY A 11 22.74 -0.38 11.73
CA GLY A 11 21.90 -1.58 11.81
C GLY A 11 20.96 -1.67 10.59
N PHE A 12 20.22 -0.61 10.28
CA PHE A 12 19.37 -0.54 9.09
C PHE A 12 20.12 -0.77 7.79
N PHE A 13 21.32 -0.20 7.66
CA PHE A 13 22.16 -0.41 6.49
C PHE A 13 22.59 -1.88 6.33
N VAL A 14 22.93 -2.54 7.44
CA VAL A 14 23.26 -3.98 7.42
C VAL A 14 22.06 -4.80 6.97
N VAL A 15 20.86 -4.50 7.49
CA VAL A 15 19.62 -5.18 7.06
C VAL A 15 19.32 -4.93 5.59
N LEU A 16 19.49 -3.68 5.11
CA LEU A 16 19.32 -3.35 3.69
C LEU A 16 20.30 -4.14 2.81
N VAL A 17 21.59 -4.17 3.16
CA VAL A 17 22.61 -4.91 2.41
C VAL A 17 22.29 -6.41 2.39
N SER A 18 21.86 -6.97 3.53
CA SER A 18 21.42 -8.37 3.61
C SER A 18 20.22 -8.66 2.68
N ASN A 19 19.23 -7.75 2.65
CA ASN A 19 18.09 -7.87 1.74
C ASN A 19 18.51 -7.79 0.28
N VAL A 20 19.31 -6.79 -0.09
CA VAL A 20 19.80 -6.61 -1.46
C VAL A 20 20.60 -7.82 -1.90
N TRP A 21 21.46 -8.36 -1.02
CA TRP A 21 22.21 -9.58 -1.28
C TRP A 21 21.28 -10.77 -1.55
N SER A 22 20.26 -10.96 -0.70
CA SER A 22 19.28 -12.02 -0.88
C SER A 22 18.52 -11.86 -2.20
N ILE A 23 18.05 -10.62 -2.51
CA ILE A 23 17.29 -10.30 -3.72
C ILE A 23 18.15 -10.52 -4.99
N SER A 24 19.43 -10.20 -4.95
CA SER A 24 20.32 -10.32 -6.11
C SER A 24 20.48 -11.76 -6.62
N GLY A 25 20.23 -12.74 -5.78
CA GLY A 25 20.26 -14.16 -6.14
C GLY A 25 18.95 -14.74 -6.68
N TRP A 26 17.89 -13.91 -6.87
CA TRP A 26 16.61 -14.40 -7.31
C TRP A 26 16.53 -14.63 -8.81
N THR A 27 15.69 -15.62 -9.16
CA THR A 27 15.21 -15.78 -10.52
C THR A 27 13.90 -15.00 -10.69
N GLU A 28 13.64 -14.48 -11.87
CA GLU A 28 12.37 -13.78 -12.15
C GLU A 28 11.16 -14.71 -12.18
N ILE A 29 11.37 -15.97 -12.53
CA ILE A 29 10.31 -16.98 -12.57
C ILE A 29 10.38 -17.78 -11.28
N ARG A 30 9.41 -17.56 -10.38
CA ARG A 30 9.36 -18.24 -9.09
C ARG A 30 8.35 -19.41 -9.04
N GLY A 31 7.77 -19.77 -10.19
CA GLY A 31 6.78 -20.84 -10.28
C GLY A 31 5.37 -20.44 -9.82
N VAL A 32 5.10 -19.13 -9.63
CA VAL A 32 3.79 -18.61 -9.27
C VAL A 32 3.13 -17.98 -10.49
N TYR A 33 1.88 -18.32 -10.74
CA TYR A 33 1.15 -17.85 -11.93
C TYR A 33 1.00 -16.32 -11.97
N ASP A 34 0.68 -15.71 -10.83
CA ASP A 34 0.55 -14.26 -10.70
C ASP A 34 1.77 -13.52 -11.21
N ASP A 35 2.97 -14.02 -10.86
CA ASP A 35 4.24 -13.40 -11.22
C ASP A 35 4.46 -13.43 -12.74
N ILE A 36 4.15 -14.57 -13.38
CA ILE A 36 4.23 -14.72 -14.84
C ILE A 36 3.27 -13.76 -15.53
N CYS A 37 2.07 -13.59 -14.99
CA CYS A 37 1.09 -12.67 -15.55
C CYS A 37 1.55 -11.22 -15.46
N TYR A 38 2.16 -10.79 -14.37
CA TYR A 38 2.76 -9.46 -14.28
C TYR A 38 3.95 -9.27 -15.25
N LEU A 39 4.78 -10.29 -15.43
CA LEU A 39 5.86 -10.24 -16.42
C LEU A 39 5.32 -10.17 -17.85
N ARG A 40 4.23 -10.91 -18.16
CA ARG A 40 3.53 -10.78 -19.45
C ARG A 40 3.01 -9.35 -19.64
N GLN A 41 2.40 -8.76 -18.62
CA GLN A 41 1.91 -7.38 -18.72
C GLN A 41 3.06 -6.39 -18.96
N ALA A 42 4.20 -6.58 -18.29
CA ALA A 42 5.40 -5.78 -18.55
C ALA A 42 5.90 -5.94 -19.98
N HIS A 43 5.90 -7.17 -20.50
CA HIS A 43 6.27 -7.47 -21.87
C HIS A 43 5.36 -6.77 -22.89
N LEU A 44 4.04 -6.75 -22.65
CA LEU A 44 3.09 -6.02 -23.49
C LEU A 44 3.39 -4.51 -23.50
N PHE A 45 3.71 -3.90 -22.34
CA PHE A 45 4.12 -2.50 -22.30
C PHE A 45 5.44 -2.23 -23.02
N GLN A 46 6.41 -3.13 -22.92
CA GLN A 46 7.69 -3.00 -23.62
C GLN A 46 7.53 -3.10 -25.14
N ARG A 47 6.62 -3.95 -25.63
CA ARG A 47 6.36 -4.12 -27.07
C ARG A 47 5.49 -3.03 -27.67
N PHE A 48 4.45 -2.62 -26.95
CA PHE A 48 3.36 -1.82 -27.50
C PHE A 48 3.19 -0.46 -26.83
N GLY A 49 4.04 -0.09 -25.85
CA GLY A 49 3.87 1.14 -25.09
C GLY A 49 2.52 1.18 -24.37
N LEU A 50 1.79 2.29 -24.46
CA LEU A 50 0.48 2.43 -23.83
C LEU A 50 -0.59 1.49 -24.40
N ASP A 51 -0.45 1.03 -25.63
CA ASP A 51 -1.35 0.02 -26.20
C ASP A 51 -1.22 -1.34 -25.50
N GLY A 52 -0.17 -1.54 -24.68
CA GLY A 52 -0.04 -2.67 -23.76
C GLY A 52 -1.08 -2.72 -22.65
N LEU A 53 -1.93 -1.69 -22.49
CA LEU A 53 -3.12 -1.73 -21.64
C LEU A 53 -4.17 -2.73 -22.16
N ASP A 54 -4.23 -3.02 -23.45
CA ASP A 54 -5.03 -4.12 -24.00
C ASP A 54 -4.30 -5.44 -23.72
N THR A 55 -4.83 -6.23 -22.80
CA THR A 55 -4.22 -7.47 -22.33
C THR A 55 -4.82 -8.72 -22.99
N ASN A 56 -5.58 -8.56 -24.09
CA ASN A 56 -6.15 -9.69 -24.81
C ASN A 56 -5.08 -10.75 -25.11
N ILE A 57 -5.41 -12.01 -24.91
CA ILE A 57 -4.49 -13.14 -25.10
C ILE A 57 -3.99 -13.23 -26.55
N SER A 58 -4.78 -12.74 -27.54
CA SER A 58 -4.38 -12.70 -28.95
C SER A 58 -3.14 -11.83 -29.23
N ARG A 59 -2.74 -10.97 -28.27
CA ARG A 59 -1.52 -10.16 -28.36
C ARG A 59 -0.24 -10.91 -27.94
N ASP A 60 -0.38 -12.19 -27.59
CA ASP A 60 0.74 -13.10 -27.29
C ASP A 60 1.22 -13.83 -28.55
N ASP A 61 1.28 -13.11 -29.68
CA ASP A 61 1.68 -13.61 -31.00
C ASP A 61 3.13 -14.11 -31.06
N ASP A 62 3.99 -13.63 -30.15
CA ASP A 62 5.35 -14.08 -29.93
C ASP A 62 5.47 -15.24 -28.91
N ARG A 63 4.33 -15.75 -28.40
CA ARG A 63 4.26 -16.88 -27.48
C ARG A 63 4.98 -16.68 -26.14
N TYR A 64 5.20 -15.43 -25.73
CA TYR A 64 5.89 -15.11 -24.46
C TYR A 64 5.26 -15.79 -23.24
N LEU A 65 3.91 -15.70 -23.09
CA LEU A 65 3.21 -16.34 -21.99
C LEU A 65 3.37 -17.86 -22.01
N ALA A 66 3.20 -18.47 -23.18
CA ALA A 66 3.33 -19.91 -23.34
C ALA A 66 4.73 -20.42 -22.95
N GLU A 67 5.79 -19.71 -23.36
CA GLU A 67 7.16 -20.04 -22.99
C GLU A 67 7.42 -19.93 -21.48
N LYS A 68 6.90 -18.87 -20.84
CA LYS A 68 7.03 -18.69 -19.40
C LYS A 68 6.25 -19.76 -18.62
N LEU A 69 5.05 -20.11 -19.06
CA LEU A 69 4.26 -21.18 -18.46
C LEU A 69 4.92 -22.57 -18.64
N LYS A 70 5.51 -22.82 -19.80
CA LYS A 70 6.30 -24.02 -20.06
C LYS A 70 7.51 -24.14 -19.12
N ALA A 71 8.17 -23.02 -18.84
CA ALA A 71 9.34 -22.97 -17.95
C ALA A 71 9.03 -23.35 -16.48
N ILE A 72 7.75 -23.32 -16.07
CA ILE A 72 7.29 -23.75 -14.74
C ILE A 72 6.48 -25.06 -14.80
N ASP A 73 6.59 -25.81 -15.90
CA ASP A 73 5.89 -27.11 -16.10
C ASP A 73 4.35 -27.00 -15.94
N PHE A 74 3.76 -25.86 -16.37
CA PHE A 74 2.31 -25.70 -16.37
C PHE A 74 1.67 -26.66 -17.38
N GLN A 75 0.77 -27.55 -16.93
CA GLN A 75 0.28 -28.67 -17.74
C GLN A 75 -0.36 -28.26 -19.07
N THR A 76 -1.12 -27.15 -19.08
CA THR A 76 -1.83 -26.65 -20.25
C THR A 76 -1.16 -25.42 -20.86
N TRP A 77 0.17 -25.31 -20.78
CA TRP A 77 0.94 -24.14 -21.24
C TRP A 77 0.69 -23.74 -22.69
N SER A 78 0.30 -24.70 -23.54
CA SER A 78 0.04 -24.46 -24.97
C SER A 78 -1.42 -24.08 -25.28
N ASP A 79 -2.32 -24.22 -24.32
CA ASP A 79 -3.74 -23.88 -24.48
C ASP A 79 -4.04 -22.51 -23.88
N THR A 80 -4.19 -21.53 -24.78
CA THR A 80 -4.48 -20.15 -24.39
C THR A 80 -5.83 -19.99 -23.70
N THR A 81 -6.78 -20.91 -23.88
CA THR A 81 -8.12 -20.81 -23.25
C THR A 81 -8.08 -21.11 -21.76
N THR A 82 -7.06 -21.83 -21.31
CA THR A 82 -6.81 -22.13 -19.87
C THR A 82 -5.71 -21.28 -19.25
N ALA A 83 -5.34 -20.17 -19.89
CA ALA A 83 -4.28 -19.30 -19.41
C ALA A 83 -4.58 -18.78 -18.00
N PRO A 84 -3.67 -18.99 -17.03
CA PRO A 84 -3.88 -18.54 -15.66
C PRO A 84 -3.97 -17.02 -15.60
N CYS A 85 -4.65 -16.48 -14.58
CA CYS A 85 -4.88 -15.04 -14.37
C CYS A 85 -5.63 -14.35 -15.54
N HIS A 86 -6.28 -15.09 -16.40
CA HIS A 86 -7.07 -14.54 -17.50
C HIS A 86 -8.54 -14.87 -17.33
N THR A 87 -9.40 -13.93 -17.70
CA THR A 87 -10.86 -14.05 -17.65
C THR A 87 -11.45 -13.78 -19.01
N LEU A 88 -12.39 -14.62 -19.41
CA LEU A 88 -13.18 -14.39 -20.63
C LEU A 88 -14.17 -13.25 -20.37
N MET A 89 -14.11 -12.20 -21.20
CA MET A 89 -15.07 -11.11 -21.26
C MET A 89 -16.02 -11.37 -22.43
N PRO A 90 -17.20 -11.97 -22.19
CA PRO A 90 -18.08 -12.42 -23.29
C PRO A 90 -18.55 -11.29 -24.19
N GLU A 91 -18.90 -10.13 -23.60
CA GLU A 91 -19.37 -8.94 -24.32
C GLU A 91 -18.31 -8.37 -25.26
N MET A 92 -17.04 -8.41 -24.83
CA MET A 92 -15.89 -7.93 -25.61
C MET A 92 -15.29 -9.01 -26.51
N LYS A 93 -15.71 -10.27 -26.34
CA LYS A 93 -15.12 -11.46 -27.01
C LYS A 93 -13.60 -11.52 -26.84
N LYS A 94 -13.10 -11.16 -25.68
CA LYS A 94 -11.69 -11.11 -25.32
C LYS A 94 -11.41 -12.03 -24.13
N LEU A 95 -10.27 -12.69 -24.14
CA LEU A 95 -9.68 -13.33 -22.97
C LEU A 95 -8.57 -12.41 -22.46
N VAL A 96 -8.81 -11.76 -21.31
CA VAL A 96 -7.99 -10.66 -20.81
C VAL A 96 -7.42 -10.96 -19.44
N MET A 97 -6.32 -10.31 -19.10
CA MET A 97 -5.70 -10.46 -17.79
C MET A 97 -6.52 -9.77 -16.70
N GLN A 98 -6.60 -10.43 -15.53
CA GLN A 98 -7.39 -9.96 -14.39
C GLN A 98 -6.77 -8.74 -13.70
N TYR A 99 -5.43 -8.60 -13.70
CA TYR A 99 -4.72 -7.66 -12.83
C TYR A 99 -4.70 -6.23 -13.37
N PRO A 100 -4.74 -5.23 -12.46
CA PRO A 100 -4.54 -3.84 -12.80
C PRO A 100 -3.16 -3.58 -13.47
N PRO A 101 -3.02 -2.51 -14.27
CA PRO A 101 -1.87 -2.34 -15.17
C PRO A 101 -0.57 -1.90 -14.49
N GLY A 102 -0.64 -1.36 -13.26
CA GLY A 102 0.49 -0.62 -12.68
C GLY A 102 1.70 -1.48 -12.34
N THR A 103 1.50 -2.72 -11.87
CA THR A 103 2.64 -3.60 -11.56
C THR A 103 3.41 -3.96 -12.83
N GLY A 104 2.72 -4.36 -13.88
CA GLY A 104 3.35 -4.61 -15.18
C GLY A 104 4.03 -3.37 -15.76
N PHE A 105 3.39 -2.20 -15.63
CA PHE A 105 3.99 -0.94 -16.08
C PHE A 105 5.31 -0.63 -15.36
N VAL A 106 5.35 -0.75 -14.02
CA VAL A 106 6.60 -0.50 -13.26
C VAL A 106 7.67 -1.52 -13.60
N LEU A 107 7.32 -2.80 -13.76
CA LEU A 107 8.26 -3.82 -14.21
C LEU A 107 8.80 -3.52 -15.62
N ALA A 108 7.97 -2.97 -16.51
CA ALA A 108 8.38 -2.61 -17.89
C ALA A 108 9.45 -1.52 -17.95
N LEU A 109 9.65 -0.74 -16.87
CA LEU A 109 10.72 0.27 -16.79
C LEU A 109 12.12 -0.35 -16.71
N PHE A 110 12.22 -1.64 -16.41
CA PHE A 110 13.47 -2.37 -16.29
C PHE A 110 13.67 -3.33 -17.47
N PRO A 111 14.91 -3.68 -17.83
CA PRO A 111 15.20 -4.58 -18.93
C PRO A 111 14.52 -5.96 -18.77
N SER A 112 14.02 -6.53 -19.85
CA SER A 112 13.46 -7.88 -19.85
C SER A 112 14.46 -8.90 -19.34
N GLY A 113 14.02 -9.78 -18.44
CA GLY A 113 14.90 -10.74 -17.74
C GLY A 113 15.61 -10.15 -16.51
N PHE A 114 15.47 -8.85 -16.24
CA PHE A 114 16.01 -8.20 -15.05
C PHE A 114 15.03 -7.10 -14.56
N GLN A 115 13.81 -7.50 -14.24
CA GLN A 115 12.70 -6.60 -13.90
C GLN A 115 12.38 -6.62 -12.41
N VAL A 116 12.39 -7.79 -11.80
CA VAL A 116 11.96 -8.01 -10.42
C VAL A 116 13.00 -7.54 -9.41
N ILE A 117 14.27 -7.88 -9.63
CA ILE A 117 15.38 -7.51 -8.73
C ILE A 117 15.43 -5.99 -8.51
N PRO A 118 15.52 -5.14 -9.55
CA PRO A 118 15.61 -3.70 -9.34
C PRO A 118 14.35 -3.12 -8.70
N LEU A 119 13.16 -3.66 -8.98
CA LEU A 119 11.92 -3.22 -8.34
C LEU A 119 11.97 -3.44 -6.83
N TYR A 120 12.39 -4.63 -6.38
CA TYR A 120 12.47 -4.94 -4.95
C TYR A 120 13.62 -4.21 -4.26
N VAL A 121 14.76 -4.01 -4.94
CA VAL A 121 15.85 -3.18 -4.43
C VAL A 121 15.37 -1.73 -4.24
N LEU A 122 14.65 -1.17 -5.21
CA LEU A 122 14.07 0.17 -5.09
C LEU A 122 13.12 0.27 -3.90
N ALA A 123 12.22 -0.69 -3.72
CA ALA A 123 11.32 -0.71 -2.58
C ALA A 123 12.06 -0.82 -1.24
N SER A 124 13.13 -1.62 -1.17
CA SER A 124 13.99 -1.73 0.01
C SER A 124 14.67 -0.41 0.33
N VAL A 125 15.20 0.27 -0.68
CA VAL A 125 15.87 1.58 -0.53
C VAL A 125 14.88 2.65 -0.06
N VAL A 126 13.65 2.67 -0.58
CA VAL A 126 12.61 3.61 -0.13
C VAL A 126 12.25 3.36 1.33
N ALA A 127 12.00 2.10 1.74
CA ALA A 127 11.72 1.76 3.12
C ALA A 127 12.88 2.14 4.06
N PHE A 128 14.11 1.87 3.67
CA PHE A 128 15.33 2.27 4.38
C PHE A 128 15.43 3.80 4.53
N GLY A 129 15.18 4.55 3.45
CA GLY A 129 15.20 6.02 3.48
C GLY A 129 14.21 6.57 4.51
N PHE A 130 13.00 6.03 4.58
CA PHE A 130 12.01 6.45 5.58
C PHE A 130 12.33 5.97 6.99
N ALA A 131 12.98 4.82 7.16
CA ALA A 131 13.51 4.41 8.46
C ALA A 131 14.60 5.38 8.96
N LEU A 132 15.48 5.86 8.07
CA LEU A 132 16.43 6.93 8.41
C LEU A 132 15.72 8.25 8.76
N VAL A 133 14.69 8.63 8.02
CA VAL A 133 13.86 9.81 8.37
C VAL A 133 13.25 9.63 9.76
N ALA A 134 12.75 8.45 10.10
CA ALA A 134 12.22 8.17 11.44
C ALA A 134 13.28 8.33 12.54
N ILE A 135 14.54 7.90 12.31
CA ILE A 135 15.66 8.13 13.23
C ILE A 135 15.86 9.64 13.50
N THR A 136 15.71 10.50 12.48
CA THR A 136 15.89 11.95 12.67
C THR A 136 14.89 12.54 13.64
N TYR A 137 13.65 12.07 13.60
CA TYR A 137 12.56 12.51 14.49
C TYR A 137 12.65 11.91 15.90
N ALA A 138 13.35 10.78 16.11
CA ALA A 138 13.47 10.17 17.43
C ALA A 138 14.21 11.10 18.41
N SER A 139 13.53 11.58 19.46
CA SER A 139 14.07 12.53 20.45
C SER A 139 14.57 11.87 21.73
N THR A 140 14.08 10.66 22.05
CA THR A 140 14.40 9.90 23.25
C THR A 140 14.98 8.53 22.91
N VAL A 141 15.61 7.86 23.88
CA VAL A 141 16.10 6.49 23.73
C VAL A 141 14.94 5.54 23.42
N TYR A 142 13.79 5.69 24.07
CA TYR A 142 12.61 4.86 23.82
C TYR A 142 12.07 5.03 22.39
N SER A 143 11.97 6.28 21.90
CA SER A 143 11.55 6.51 20.53
C SER A 143 12.55 5.94 19.51
N LEU A 144 13.85 5.98 19.82
CA LEU A 144 14.87 5.37 18.97
C LEU A 144 14.81 3.84 18.98
N MET A 145 14.57 3.21 20.15
CA MET A 145 14.36 1.76 20.25
C MET A 145 13.12 1.32 19.45
N LEU A 146 12.03 2.11 19.52
CA LEU A 146 10.83 1.85 18.73
C LEU A 146 11.15 1.92 17.23
N VAL A 147 11.89 2.95 16.79
CA VAL A 147 12.30 3.10 15.39
C VAL A 147 13.22 1.95 14.98
N ALA A 148 14.16 1.54 15.83
CA ALA A 148 15.07 0.43 15.53
C ALA A 148 14.30 -0.88 15.35
N ALA A 149 13.46 -1.25 16.30
CA ALA A 149 12.67 -2.48 16.24
C ALA A 149 11.72 -2.50 15.04
N PHE A 150 11.03 -1.37 14.77
CA PHE A 150 10.11 -1.27 13.65
C PHE A 150 10.85 -1.23 12.31
N GLY A 151 11.92 -0.43 12.19
CA GLY A 151 12.66 -0.26 10.96
C GLY A 151 13.33 -1.55 10.49
N ASP A 152 14.00 -2.28 11.40
CA ASP A 152 14.63 -3.56 11.10
C ASP A 152 13.57 -4.60 10.65
N ALA A 153 12.48 -4.73 11.44
CA ALA A 153 11.40 -5.65 11.11
C ALA A 153 10.75 -5.32 9.76
N VAL A 154 10.50 -4.04 9.50
CA VAL A 154 9.84 -3.59 8.28
C VAL A 154 10.74 -3.74 7.06
N ILE A 155 12.00 -3.30 7.12
CA ILE A 155 12.94 -3.46 6.00
C ILE A 155 13.11 -4.93 5.65
N TYR A 156 13.12 -5.81 6.64
CA TYR A 156 13.27 -7.25 6.43
C TYR A 156 11.97 -7.91 5.95
N LEU A 157 10.86 -7.66 6.65
CA LEU A 157 9.60 -8.43 6.44
C LEU A 157 8.78 -7.91 5.26
N MET A 158 8.80 -6.59 4.99
CA MET A 158 7.97 -6.00 3.93
C MET A 158 8.36 -6.45 2.54
N ILE A 159 9.59 -6.88 2.36
CA ILE A 159 10.17 -7.08 1.04
C ILE A 159 10.59 -8.53 0.85
N ASN A 160 10.30 -9.39 1.83
CA ASN A 160 10.56 -10.82 1.66
C ASN A 160 9.63 -11.40 0.58
N PRO A 161 10.17 -11.74 -0.61
CA PRO A 161 9.38 -12.12 -1.78
C PRO A 161 8.90 -13.55 -1.73
N THR A 162 9.43 -14.36 -0.83
CA THR A 162 9.10 -15.79 -0.78
C THR A 162 7.62 -16.04 -0.52
N LYS A 163 6.88 -14.99 -0.10
CA LYS A 163 5.46 -15.07 0.25
C LYS A 163 4.59 -13.97 -0.38
N ALA A 164 5.14 -13.11 -1.24
CA ALA A 164 4.41 -11.96 -1.77
C ALA A 164 4.43 -11.91 -3.31
N SER A 165 3.32 -11.48 -3.90
CA SER A 165 3.19 -11.15 -5.32
C SER A 165 4.05 -9.92 -5.67
N TYR A 166 4.50 -9.77 -6.92
CA TYR A 166 5.28 -8.61 -7.39
C TYR A 166 4.58 -7.26 -7.21
N SER A 167 3.25 -7.27 -7.11
CA SER A 167 2.46 -6.07 -6.79
C SER A 167 2.75 -5.51 -5.40
N MET A 168 3.35 -6.30 -4.50
CA MET A 168 3.62 -5.88 -3.13
C MET A 168 4.74 -4.85 -3.03
N ALA A 169 5.81 -4.98 -3.81
CA ALA A 169 6.94 -4.05 -3.75
C ALA A 169 6.50 -2.58 -3.99
N PRO A 170 5.82 -2.23 -5.11
CA PRO A 170 5.35 -0.87 -5.32
C PRO A 170 4.25 -0.45 -4.33
N THR A 171 3.39 -1.37 -3.88
CA THR A 171 2.40 -1.09 -2.84
C THR A 171 3.06 -0.66 -1.53
N MET A 172 4.15 -1.34 -1.12
CA MET A 172 4.86 -0.99 0.10
C MET A 172 5.51 0.39 0.04
N MET A 173 6.06 0.78 -1.10
CA MET A 173 6.56 2.15 -1.29
C MET A 173 5.46 3.19 -1.06
N VAL A 174 4.26 2.94 -1.60
CA VAL A 174 3.12 3.83 -1.37
C VAL A 174 2.70 3.85 0.10
N CYS A 175 2.63 2.70 0.77
CA CYS A 175 2.25 2.64 2.19
C CYS A 175 3.19 3.45 3.09
N VAL A 176 4.50 3.40 2.83
CA VAL A 176 5.49 4.20 3.57
C VAL A 176 5.28 5.70 3.34
N LEU A 177 5.19 6.11 2.06
CA LEU A 177 4.98 7.50 1.69
C LEU A 177 3.66 8.06 2.22
N ALA A 178 2.56 7.35 1.99
CA ALA A 178 1.24 7.76 2.44
C ALA A 178 1.16 7.80 3.98
N GLY A 179 1.77 6.83 4.67
CA GLY A 179 1.84 6.81 6.13
C GLY A 179 2.56 8.03 6.71
N PHE A 180 3.72 8.39 6.15
CA PHE A 180 4.45 9.59 6.53
C PHE A 180 3.65 10.88 6.27
N LEU A 181 3.06 11.02 5.06
CA LEU A 181 2.25 12.18 4.70
C LEU A 181 0.99 12.30 5.56
N THR A 182 0.37 11.17 5.93
CA THR A 182 -0.79 11.12 6.82
C THR A 182 -0.43 11.62 8.22
N ALA A 183 0.69 11.17 8.76
CA ALA A 183 1.18 11.69 10.04
C ALA A 183 1.43 13.21 9.95
N LYS A 184 2.07 13.68 8.89
CA LYS A 184 2.28 15.11 8.64
C LYS A 184 0.97 15.90 8.51
N LEU A 185 -0.03 15.35 7.84
CA LEU A 185 -1.33 16.00 7.65
C LEU A 185 -2.02 16.32 8.97
N PHE A 186 -1.94 15.41 9.94
CA PHE A 186 -2.69 15.54 11.18
C PHE A 186 -1.88 16.08 12.35
N VAL A 187 -0.58 15.78 12.42
CA VAL A 187 0.28 16.14 13.56
C VAL A 187 1.00 17.47 13.34
N ASP A 188 1.40 17.81 12.11
CA ASP A 188 2.05 19.08 11.80
C ASP A 188 1.00 20.18 11.63
N GLU A 189 0.92 21.13 12.55
CA GLU A 189 -0.13 22.16 12.63
C GLU A 189 -0.11 23.21 11.52
N GLY A 190 0.77 23.10 10.55
CA GLY A 190 0.87 23.99 9.40
C GLY A 190 -0.34 23.93 8.48
N ARG A 191 -1.40 24.73 8.75
CA ARG A 191 -2.64 24.79 7.92
C ARG A 191 -2.38 24.95 6.43
N ARG A 192 -1.30 25.63 6.06
CA ARG A 192 -1.00 26.02 4.67
C ARG A 192 -0.77 24.83 3.73
N HIS A 193 -0.34 23.68 4.26
CA HIS A 193 0.02 22.52 3.45
C HIS A 193 -1.01 21.38 3.49
N ARG A 194 -2.06 21.48 4.31
CA ARG A 194 -3.03 20.37 4.50
C ARG A 194 -3.73 19.98 3.20
N LEU A 195 -4.09 20.96 2.37
CA LEU A 195 -4.71 20.67 1.08
C LEU A 195 -3.78 19.89 0.15
N VAL A 196 -2.51 20.30 0.08
CA VAL A 196 -1.50 19.62 -0.73
C VAL A 196 -1.20 18.21 -0.19
N LEU A 197 -1.11 18.06 1.13
CA LEU A 197 -0.90 16.75 1.75
C LEU A 197 -2.08 15.82 1.47
N SER A 198 -3.33 16.31 1.59
CA SER A 198 -4.52 15.54 1.25
C SER A 198 -4.53 15.12 -0.21
N ALA A 199 -4.15 16.03 -1.13
CA ALA A 199 -4.01 15.73 -2.55
C ALA A 199 -2.95 14.65 -2.83
N LEU A 200 -1.77 14.79 -2.22
CA LEU A 200 -0.68 13.81 -2.39
C LEU A 200 -1.04 12.43 -1.85
N ILE A 201 -1.71 12.37 -0.68
CA ILE A 201 -2.17 11.10 -0.11
C ILE A 201 -3.22 10.47 -1.03
N GLY A 202 -4.21 11.25 -1.51
CA GLY A 202 -5.22 10.77 -2.46
C GLY A 202 -4.59 10.20 -3.73
N LEU A 203 -3.66 10.95 -4.33
CA LEU A 203 -2.92 10.50 -5.53
C LEU A 203 -2.15 9.20 -5.27
N LEU A 204 -1.40 9.10 -4.18
CA LEU A 204 -0.59 7.91 -3.86
C LEU A 204 -1.47 6.68 -3.62
N ILE A 205 -2.56 6.83 -2.85
CA ILE A 205 -3.48 5.71 -2.60
C ILE A 205 -4.19 5.31 -3.90
N GLY A 206 -4.64 6.27 -4.71
CA GLY A 206 -5.20 6.00 -6.04
C GLY A 206 -4.20 5.28 -6.96
N LEU A 207 -2.93 5.71 -6.99
CA LEU A 207 -1.87 5.02 -7.71
C LEU A 207 -1.66 3.58 -7.22
N SER A 208 -1.80 3.33 -5.92
CA SER A 208 -1.64 1.97 -5.38
C SER A 208 -2.69 0.99 -5.89
N VAL A 209 -3.87 1.47 -6.27
CA VAL A 209 -4.94 0.63 -6.85
C VAL A 209 -4.49 0.02 -8.19
N ASN A 210 -3.63 0.73 -8.94
CA ASN A 210 -3.07 0.19 -10.18
C ASN A 210 -2.11 -0.99 -9.95
N PHE A 211 -1.58 -1.15 -8.74
CA PHE A 211 -0.76 -2.32 -8.39
C PHE A 211 -1.61 -3.50 -7.96
N ARG A 212 -2.69 -3.22 -7.21
CA ARG A 212 -3.65 -4.22 -6.71
C ARG A 212 -5.01 -3.58 -6.53
N LEU A 213 -6.04 -4.20 -7.07
CA LEU A 213 -7.41 -3.68 -6.95
C LEU A 213 -7.85 -3.56 -5.47
N ALA A 214 -7.48 -4.51 -4.62
CA ALA A 214 -7.79 -4.49 -3.19
C ALA A 214 -7.22 -3.27 -2.44
N ASN A 215 -6.20 -2.58 -2.97
CA ASN A 215 -5.70 -1.34 -2.40
C ASN A 215 -6.72 -0.19 -2.44
N LEU A 216 -7.83 -0.35 -3.19
CA LEU A 216 -8.98 0.55 -3.14
C LEU A 216 -9.46 0.76 -1.69
N PHE A 217 -9.46 -0.29 -0.88
CA PHE A 217 -9.91 -0.23 0.51
C PHE A 217 -8.97 0.56 1.43
N LEU A 218 -7.72 0.84 1.03
CA LEU A 218 -6.81 1.72 1.79
C LEU A 218 -7.29 3.18 1.82
N SER A 219 -8.19 3.56 0.91
CA SER A 219 -8.80 4.89 0.87
C SER A 219 -9.97 5.07 1.85
N ALA A 220 -10.57 3.97 2.31
CA ALA A 220 -11.85 4.00 3.02
C ALA A 220 -11.83 4.82 4.32
N GLY A 221 -10.77 4.67 5.14
CA GLY A 221 -10.62 5.45 6.37
C GLY A 221 -10.49 6.95 6.13
N TYR A 222 -9.85 7.34 5.02
CA TYR A 222 -9.72 8.76 4.64
C TYR A 222 -11.06 9.34 4.19
N PHE A 223 -11.79 8.66 3.30
CA PHE A 223 -13.11 9.09 2.86
C PHE A 223 -14.05 9.21 4.05
N LEU A 224 -14.09 8.19 4.90
CA LEU A 224 -14.93 8.19 6.09
C LEU A 224 -14.56 9.32 7.04
N PHE A 225 -13.26 9.54 7.29
CA PHE A 225 -12.77 10.60 8.15
C PHE A 225 -13.16 11.99 7.63
N PHE A 226 -12.86 12.32 6.37
CA PHE A 226 -13.18 13.62 5.80
C PHE A 226 -14.68 13.86 5.73
N PHE A 227 -15.46 12.84 5.36
CA PHE A 227 -16.92 12.94 5.29
C PHE A 227 -17.54 13.20 6.65
N VAL A 228 -17.22 12.38 7.66
CA VAL A 228 -17.75 12.54 9.02
C VAL A 228 -17.28 13.85 9.64
N SER A 229 -16.00 14.20 9.50
CA SER A 229 -15.45 15.46 10.00
C SER A 229 -16.14 16.68 9.37
N PHE A 230 -16.46 16.63 8.06
CA PHE A 230 -17.22 17.69 7.41
C PHE A 230 -18.65 17.76 7.95
N LEU A 231 -19.33 16.65 8.10
CA LEU A 231 -20.71 16.62 8.62
C LEU A 231 -20.81 17.23 10.04
N LEU A 232 -19.81 16.94 10.88
CA LEU A 232 -19.78 17.39 12.27
C LEU A 232 -19.36 18.87 12.39
N SER A 233 -18.34 19.30 11.63
CA SER A 233 -17.75 20.63 11.76
C SER A 233 -18.38 21.68 10.83
N ARG A 234 -18.97 21.24 9.70
CA ARG A 234 -19.43 22.07 8.58
C ARG A 234 -18.36 23.03 8.05
N ASN A 235 -17.08 22.68 8.26
CA ASN A 235 -15.95 23.54 7.92
C ASN A 235 -15.59 23.39 6.44
N ARG A 236 -15.51 24.53 5.73
CA ARG A 236 -15.12 24.58 4.33
C ARG A 236 -13.70 24.00 4.09
N GLU A 237 -12.78 24.20 5.02
CA GLU A 237 -11.40 23.66 4.90
C GLU A 237 -11.42 22.13 4.86
N THR A 238 -12.19 21.48 5.75
CA THR A 238 -12.35 20.02 5.78
C THR A 238 -12.98 19.48 4.50
N LEU A 239 -13.99 20.22 3.98
CA LEU A 239 -14.59 19.87 2.68
C LEU A 239 -13.56 19.92 1.55
N LEU A 240 -12.79 21.00 1.47
CA LEU A 240 -11.76 21.17 0.43
C LEU A 240 -10.66 20.09 0.53
N GLN A 241 -10.26 19.68 1.73
CA GLN A 241 -9.33 18.58 1.93
C GLN A 241 -9.90 17.26 1.42
N GLY A 242 -11.16 16.95 1.77
CA GLY A 242 -11.85 15.75 1.30
C GLY A 242 -12.03 15.73 -0.22
N VAL A 243 -12.45 16.85 -0.82
CA VAL A 243 -12.58 16.99 -2.28
C VAL A 243 -11.22 16.86 -2.96
N SER A 244 -10.18 17.50 -2.44
CA SER A 244 -8.82 17.41 -2.98
C SER A 244 -8.30 15.97 -2.94
N PHE A 245 -8.48 15.27 -1.82
CA PHE A 245 -8.17 13.85 -1.69
C PHE A 245 -8.93 13.01 -2.74
N GLY A 246 -10.26 13.19 -2.84
CA GLY A 246 -11.11 12.42 -3.75
C GLY A 246 -10.76 12.63 -5.22
N VAL A 247 -10.56 13.88 -5.65
CA VAL A 247 -10.20 14.21 -7.05
C VAL A 247 -8.84 13.59 -7.40
N THR A 248 -7.84 13.76 -6.55
CA THR A 248 -6.50 13.21 -6.84
C THR A 248 -6.46 11.68 -6.72
N PHE A 249 -7.29 11.08 -5.87
CA PHE A 249 -7.49 9.65 -5.84
C PHE A 249 -8.05 9.13 -7.18
N LEU A 250 -9.06 9.80 -7.75
CA LEU A 250 -9.60 9.46 -9.06
C LEU A 250 -8.57 9.61 -10.19
N VAL A 251 -7.73 10.65 -10.12
CA VAL A 251 -6.60 10.80 -11.04
C VAL A 251 -5.61 9.64 -10.88
N GLY A 252 -5.31 9.25 -9.65
CA GLY A 252 -4.40 8.14 -9.37
C GLY A 252 -4.88 6.79 -9.89
N ILE A 253 -6.18 6.49 -9.79
CA ILE A 253 -6.77 5.22 -10.26
C ILE A 253 -7.04 5.21 -11.77
N ALA A 254 -6.95 6.34 -12.46
CA ALA A 254 -7.32 6.49 -13.87
C ALA A 254 -6.71 5.43 -14.81
N PRO A 255 -5.44 4.99 -14.67
CA PRO A 255 -4.89 3.91 -15.50
C PRO A 255 -5.68 2.59 -15.38
N THR A 256 -6.12 2.22 -14.17
CA THR A 256 -6.96 1.02 -13.96
C THR A 256 -8.33 1.20 -14.62
N LEU A 257 -8.96 2.36 -14.47
CA LEU A 257 -10.25 2.65 -15.11
C LEU A 257 -10.15 2.60 -16.64
N LEU A 258 -9.06 3.10 -17.20
CA LEU A 258 -8.80 3.03 -18.65
C LEU A 258 -8.57 1.58 -19.09
N ALA A 259 -7.75 0.81 -18.37
CA ALA A 259 -7.54 -0.61 -18.66
C ALA A 259 -8.84 -1.41 -18.60
N ASN A 260 -9.70 -1.15 -17.62
CA ASN A 260 -11.02 -1.78 -17.52
C ASN A 260 -11.90 -1.41 -18.73
N ALA A 261 -11.92 -0.14 -19.15
CA ALA A 261 -12.69 0.28 -20.32
C ALA A 261 -12.24 -0.46 -21.60
N ILE A 262 -10.92 -0.66 -21.79
CA ILE A 262 -10.33 -1.35 -22.93
C ILE A 262 -10.62 -2.86 -22.91
N ASN A 263 -10.51 -3.48 -21.74
CA ASN A 263 -10.55 -4.93 -21.58
C ASN A 263 -11.95 -5.47 -21.23
N ALA A 264 -12.71 -4.73 -20.41
CA ALA A 264 -14.04 -5.14 -19.91
C ALA A 264 -15.19 -4.27 -20.48
N GLY A 265 -14.89 -3.32 -21.38
CA GLY A 265 -15.91 -2.50 -22.06
C GLY A 265 -16.43 -1.31 -21.24
N SER A 266 -16.12 -1.20 -19.94
CA SER A 266 -16.51 -0.07 -19.09
C SER A 266 -15.44 0.23 -18.05
N PRO A 267 -15.19 1.52 -17.70
CA PRO A 267 -14.23 1.88 -16.66
C PRO A 267 -14.54 1.27 -15.29
N PHE A 268 -15.81 1.01 -15.01
CA PHE A 268 -16.30 0.50 -13.73
C PHE A 268 -16.54 -1.01 -13.71
N SER A 269 -16.36 -1.69 -14.85
CA SER A 269 -16.35 -3.14 -14.92
C SER A 269 -15.01 -3.68 -14.47
N THR A 270 -15.01 -4.82 -13.76
CA THR A 270 -13.77 -5.48 -13.37
C THR A 270 -13.38 -6.55 -14.40
N THR A 271 -12.09 -6.75 -14.60
CA THR A 271 -11.53 -7.89 -15.35
C THR A 271 -11.40 -9.15 -14.50
N TYR A 272 -11.65 -9.07 -13.19
CA TYR A 272 -11.75 -10.24 -12.32
C TYR A 272 -13.02 -11.03 -12.65
N GLY A 273 -12.90 -12.36 -12.69
CA GLY A 273 -14.02 -13.24 -13.01
C GLY A 273 -14.33 -14.22 -11.89
N GLY A 274 -15.51 -14.83 -11.98
CA GLY A 274 -15.89 -16.02 -11.22
C GLY A 274 -15.67 -15.96 -9.72
N ALA A 275 -14.80 -16.81 -9.20
CA ALA A 275 -14.53 -16.96 -7.78
C ALA A 275 -13.91 -15.72 -7.11
N ASP A 276 -13.26 -14.84 -7.89
CA ASP A 276 -12.64 -13.63 -7.34
C ASP A 276 -13.66 -12.51 -7.02
N VAL A 277 -14.91 -12.65 -7.50
CA VAL A 277 -16.04 -11.73 -7.26
C VAL A 277 -17.12 -12.48 -6.49
N ALA A 278 -16.72 -13.17 -5.41
CA ALA A 278 -17.66 -13.87 -4.53
C ALA A 278 -18.39 -12.89 -3.59
N SER A 279 -19.64 -13.23 -3.25
CA SER A 279 -20.38 -12.51 -2.21
C SER A 279 -19.65 -12.63 -0.87
N PRO A 280 -19.72 -11.59 0.00
CA PRO A 280 -19.15 -11.67 1.33
C PRO A 280 -19.69 -12.87 2.11
N GLU A 281 -18.81 -13.72 2.62
CA GLU A 281 -19.14 -14.90 3.39
C GLU A 281 -18.16 -15.08 4.54
N LEU A 282 -18.64 -15.48 5.72
CA LEU A 282 -17.79 -15.79 6.87
C LEU A 282 -17.43 -17.28 6.84
N ASP A 283 -16.28 -17.60 6.27
CA ASP A 283 -15.72 -18.94 6.27
C ASP A 283 -14.80 -19.15 7.48
N SER A 284 -15.09 -20.13 8.30
CA SER A 284 -14.30 -20.43 9.51
C SER A 284 -12.90 -20.96 9.19
N GLY A 285 -12.68 -21.59 8.04
CA GLY A 285 -11.36 -22.06 7.58
C GLY A 285 -10.49 -20.89 7.18
N VAL A 286 -11.04 -19.93 6.43
CA VAL A 286 -10.37 -18.68 6.05
C VAL A 286 -9.98 -17.87 7.28
N LEU A 287 -10.91 -17.70 8.23
CA LEU A 287 -10.63 -16.99 9.48
C LEU A 287 -9.51 -17.65 10.27
N ARG A 288 -9.53 -18.99 10.42
CA ARG A 288 -8.42 -19.72 11.07
C ARG A 288 -7.10 -19.52 10.38
N ALA A 289 -7.09 -19.55 9.04
CA ALA A 289 -5.87 -19.35 8.26
C ALA A 289 -5.28 -17.95 8.51
N TYR A 290 -6.10 -16.90 8.55
CA TYR A 290 -5.64 -15.55 8.89
C TYR A 290 -5.10 -15.46 10.31
N PHE A 291 -5.80 -16.02 11.31
CA PHE A 291 -5.35 -16.00 12.72
C PHE A 291 -4.06 -16.80 12.95
N ALA A 292 -3.83 -17.83 12.17
CA ALA A 292 -2.62 -18.65 12.24
C ALA A 292 -1.42 -18.03 11.50
N ASP A 293 -1.66 -17.04 10.63
CA ASP A 293 -0.58 -16.39 9.88
C ASP A 293 0.18 -15.41 10.75
N VAL A 294 1.51 -15.50 10.77
CA VAL A 294 2.38 -14.62 11.55
C VAL A 294 2.20 -13.14 11.21
N GLN A 295 1.80 -12.82 9.98
CA GLN A 295 1.56 -11.46 9.54
C GLN A 295 0.31 -10.83 10.19
N PHE A 296 -0.62 -11.65 10.67
CA PHE A 296 -1.77 -11.17 11.45
C PHE A 296 -1.34 -10.48 12.75
N VAL A 297 -0.18 -10.85 13.31
CA VAL A 297 0.40 -10.17 14.48
C VAL A 297 0.63 -8.68 14.19
N LEU A 298 0.99 -8.31 12.97
CA LEU A 298 1.17 -6.90 12.58
C LEU A 298 -0.16 -6.12 12.64
N LEU A 299 -1.27 -6.75 12.28
CA LEU A 299 -2.61 -6.16 12.42
C LEU A 299 -3.00 -5.98 13.88
N VAL A 300 -2.70 -6.97 14.72
CA VAL A 300 -2.95 -6.88 16.16
C VAL A 300 -2.13 -5.72 16.77
N ILE A 301 -0.84 -5.60 16.42
CA ILE A 301 0.00 -4.50 16.87
C ILE A 301 -0.57 -3.16 16.39
N ALA A 302 -0.96 -3.04 15.12
CA ALA A 302 -1.58 -1.83 14.58
C ALA A 302 -2.88 -1.47 15.31
N GLY A 303 -3.75 -2.45 15.57
CA GLY A 303 -5.01 -2.27 16.31
C GLY A 303 -4.80 -1.81 17.75
N VAL A 304 -3.92 -2.49 18.48
CA VAL A 304 -3.58 -2.12 19.88
C VAL A 304 -2.95 -0.73 19.92
N TRP A 305 -2.00 -0.43 19.05
CA TRP A 305 -1.38 0.90 18.98
C TRP A 305 -2.39 1.99 18.66
N THR A 306 -3.29 1.75 17.71
CA THR A 306 -4.40 2.65 17.37
C THR A 306 -5.28 2.92 18.60
N ALA A 307 -5.69 1.89 19.35
CA ALA A 307 -6.51 2.02 20.54
C ALA A 307 -5.80 2.82 21.67
N LEU A 308 -4.49 2.60 21.86
CA LEU A 308 -3.69 3.36 22.82
C LEU A 308 -3.61 4.85 22.41
N LYS A 309 -3.43 5.15 21.13
CA LYS A 309 -3.36 6.54 20.64
C LYS A 309 -4.72 7.24 20.65
N TRP A 310 -5.80 6.52 20.41
CA TRP A 310 -7.15 7.07 20.57
C TRP A 310 -7.42 7.55 22.01
N ARG A 311 -6.95 6.81 23.01
CA ARG A 311 -7.11 7.19 24.43
C ARG A 311 -6.31 8.43 24.83
N SER A 312 -5.31 8.81 24.06
CA SER A 312 -4.46 10.00 24.32
C SER A 312 -5.19 11.30 23.95
N ARG A 313 -6.26 11.64 24.68
CA ARG A 313 -7.16 12.78 24.40
C ARG A 313 -6.48 14.16 24.36
N HIS A 314 -5.24 14.28 24.83
CA HIS A 314 -4.52 15.56 24.89
C HIS A 314 -3.88 16.01 23.57
N GLN A 315 -3.90 15.19 22.52
CA GLN A 315 -3.25 15.46 21.24
C GLN A 315 -4.24 15.26 20.08
N SER A 316 -4.95 16.31 19.70
CA SER A 316 -6.01 16.26 18.67
C SER A 316 -5.55 15.65 17.34
N GLY A 317 -4.36 16.00 16.86
CA GLY A 317 -3.80 15.48 15.60
C GLY A 317 -3.49 13.98 15.64
N MET A 318 -2.97 13.49 16.79
CA MET A 318 -2.75 12.06 16.99
C MET A 318 -4.05 11.26 16.98
N THR A 319 -5.10 11.80 17.61
CA THR A 319 -6.43 11.18 17.62
C THR A 319 -7.01 11.12 16.20
N GLN A 320 -6.84 12.16 15.39
CA GLN A 320 -7.29 12.17 13.99
C GLN A 320 -6.56 11.11 13.14
N ALA A 321 -5.24 11.01 13.27
CA ALA A 321 -4.47 9.95 12.61
C ALA A 321 -4.94 8.55 13.04
N ALA A 322 -5.17 8.34 14.36
CA ALA A 322 -5.70 7.08 14.88
C ALA A 322 -7.09 6.76 14.36
N LEU A 323 -7.97 7.75 14.16
CA LEU A 323 -9.31 7.57 13.57
C LEU A 323 -9.25 7.11 12.11
N VAL A 324 -8.38 7.72 11.30
CA VAL A 324 -8.17 7.28 9.91
C VAL A 324 -7.65 5.85 9.87
N VAL A 325 -6.65 5.53 10.69
CA VAL A 325 -6.12 4.16 10.79
C VAL A 325 -7.21 3.18 11.24
N ALA A 326 -8.00 3.52 12.26
CA ALA A 326 -9.10 2.68 12.73
C ALA A 326 -10.12 2.40 11.62
N GLY A 327 -10.56 3.45 10.91
CA GLY A 327 -11.47 3.33 9.78
C GLY A 327 -10.92 2.43 8.67
N ASN A 328 -9.65 2.59 8.31
CA ASN A 328 -8.99 1.73 7.35
C ASN A 328 -8.89 0.28 7.83
N LEU A 329 -8.46 0.04 9.08
CA LEU A 329 -8.38 -1.30 9.64
C LEU A 329 -9.74 -2.00 9.63
N VAL A 330 -10.80 -1.32 10.09
CA VAL A 330 -12.16 -1.91 10.15
C VAL A 330 -12.64 -2.32 8.76
N VAL A 331 -12.55 -1.42 7.78
CA VAL A 331 -13.05 -1.71 6.41
C VAL A 331 -12.23 -2.81 5.74
N ASN A 332 -10.90 -2.77 5.83
CA ASN A 332 -10.05 -3.79 5.23
C ASN A 332 -10.21 -5.15 5.91
N LEU A 333 -10.28 -5.19 7.25
CA LEU A 333 -10.53 -6.45 7.96
C LEU A 333 -11.90 -7.01 7.64
N PHE A 334 -12.95 -6.16 7.59
CA PHE A 334 -14.27 -6.60 7.17
C PHE A 334 -14.21 -7.25 5.78
N PHE A 335 -13.59 -6.59 4.81
CA PHE A 335 -13.46 -7.12 3.45
C PHE A 335 -12.70 -8.45 3.43
N PHE A 336 -11.49 -8.50 4.00
CA PHE A 336 -10.65 -9.70 3.89
C PHE A 336 -11.17 -10.88 4.73
N MET A 337 -11.79 -10.62 5.88
CA MET A 337 -12.37 -11.68 6.71
C MET A 337 -13.68 -12.24 6.15
N THR A 338 -14.36 -11.51 5.27
CA THR A 338 -15.56 -11.98 4.58
C THR A 338 -15.29 -12.44 3.15
N HIS A 339 -14.05 -12.32 2.65
CA HIS A 339 -13.69 -12.84 1.34
C HIS A 339 -13.34 -14.33 1.45
N PRO A 340 -13.92 -15.21 0.63
CA PRO A 340 -13.81 -16.67 0.80
C PRO A 340 -12.44 -17.25 0.43
N VAL A 341 -11.49 -16.40 0.01
CA VAL A 341 -10.14 -16.85 -0.37
C VAL A 341 -9.11 -16.27 0.59
N PHE A 342 -8.44 -17.16 1.33
CA PHE A 342 -7.30 -16.77 2.15
C PHE A 342 -6.07 -16.47 1.29
N THR A 343 -5.51 -15.29 1.46
CA THR A 343 -4.23 -14.92 0.86
C THR A 343 -3.37 -14.18 1.89
N PRO A 344 -2.24 -14.75 2.33
CA PRO A 344 -1.49 -14.23 3.49
C PRO A 344 -1.05 -12.78 3.33
N TYR A 345 -0.67 -12.35 2.13
CA TYR A 345 -0.20 -10.98 1.89
C TYR A 345 -1.31 -9.93 1.71
N TYR A 346 -2.60 -10.29 1.78
CA TYR A 346 -3.70 -9.33 1.60
C TYR A 346 -3.77 -8.29 2.74
N THR A 347 -3.40 -8.69 3.94
CA THR A 347 -3.46 -7.80 5.11
C THR A 347 -2.19 -6.96 5.31
N ILE A 348 -1.11 -7.24 4.59
CA ILE A 348 0.16 -6.51 4.73
C ILE A 348 0.00 -5.02 4.38
N PRO A 349 -0.61 -4.61 3.26
CA PRO A 349 -0.70 -3.20 2.91
C PRO A 349 -1.38 -2.36 3.99
N ILE A 350 -2.50 -2.82 4.54
CA ILE A 350 -3.21 -2.08 5.58
C ILE A 350 -2.43 -2.07 6.89
N ALA A 351 -1.78 -3.17 7.28
CA ALA A 351 -0.93 -3.21 8.45
C ALA A 351 0.21 -2.18 8.33
N MET A 352 0.88 -2.14 7.17
CA MET A 352 2.02 -1.26 6.94
C MET A 352 1.64 0.21 6.84
N LEU A 353 0.56 0.55 6.10
CA LEU A 353 0.06 1.92 6.08
C LEU A 353 -0.27 2.41 7.50
N SER A 354 -0.92 1.55 8.30
CA SER A 354 -1.27 1.84 9.69
C SER A 354 -0.04 2.05 10.56
N LEU A 355 0.90 1.11 10.52
CA LEU A 355 2.10 1.13 11.37
C LEU A 355 3.02 2.30 11.03
N TRP A 356 3.25 2.61 9.75
CA TRP A 356 4.01 3.79 9.34
C TRP A 356 3.32 5.09 9.76
N THR A 357 1.99 5.18 9.60
CA THR A 357 1.22 6.34 10.07
C THR A 357 1.39 6.55 11.57
N LEU A 358 1.20 5.50 12.37
CA LEU A 358 1.29 5.57 13.83
C LEU A 358 2.72 5.86 14.32
N LEU A 359 3.73 5.28 13.67
CA LEU A 359 5.13 5.54 13.98
C LEU A 359 5.44 7.02 13.80
N PHE A 360 5.22 7.56 12.61
CA PHE A 360 5.51 8.96 12.34
C PHE A 360 4.65 9.92 13.15
N ALA A 361 3.37 9.60 13.36
CA ALA A 361 2.51 10.39 14.22
C ALA A 361 3.01 10.40 15.69
N THR A 362 3.69 9.34 16.13
CA THR A 362 4.30 9.29 17.47
C THR A 362 5.62 10.07 17.54
N LEU A 363 6.38 10.12 16.45
CA LEU A 363 7.73 10.70 16.41
C LEU A 363 7.76 12.19 16.09
N ILE A 364 6.82 12.67 15.23
CA ILE A 364 6.76 14.08 14.85
C ILE A 364 6.37 14.91 16.08
N PRO A 365 7.20 15.89 16.49
CA PRO A 365 6.90 16.71 17.65
C PRO A 365 5.64 17.54 17.41
N HIS A 366 4.71 17.47 18.36
CA HIS A 366 3.59 18.40 18.42
C HIS A 366 4.13 19.79 18.77
N ARG A 367 3.87 20.79 17.96
CA ARG A 367 4.03 22.18 18.36
C ARG A 367 2.88 22.50 19.31
N GLU A 368 3.16 22.51 20.61
CA GLU A 368 2.25 23.15 21.56
C GLU A 368 2.06 24.61 21.10
N THR A 369 0.83 25.01 20.85
CA THR A 369 0.48 26.42 20.63
C THR A 369 0.87 27.15 21.90
N ILE A 370 1.96 27.94 21.85
CA ILE A 370 2.40 28.83 22.93
C ILE A 370 1.36 29.97 23.08
N GLY A 371 0.09 29.65 22.99
CA GLY A 371 -1.02 30.59 23.01
C GLY A 371 -1.83 30.62 24.31
N ASP A 372 -1.85 29.51 25.07
CA ASP A 372 -2.75 29.37 26.23
C ASP A 372 -2.12 29.61 27.60
N SER A 373 -0.82 29.91 27.66
CA SER A 373 -0.15 30.19 28.96
C SER A 373 -0.13 31.69 29.34
N LEU A 374 -0.75 32.58 28.58
CA LEU A 374 -0.71 34.02 28.82
C LEU A 374 -2.02 34.64 29.33
N THR A 375 -3.00 33.88 29.71
CA THR A 375 -4.19 34.45 30.36
C THR A 375 -4.43 33.77 31.68
N PHE A 376 -3.90 34.32 32.76
CA PHE A 376 -4.46 34.48 34.10
C PHE A 376 -3.38 34.91 35.10
N ARG A 377 -2.78 36.10 34.87
CA ARG A 377 -2.38 36.90 36.00
C ARG A 377 -3.54 37.83 36.32
N GLN A 378 -4.39 37.42 37.25
CA GLN A 378 -5.28 38.37 37.92
C GLN A 378 -4.43 39.44 38.64
N PRO A 379 -4.75 40.73 38.53
CA PRO A 379 -4.12 41.72 39.35
C PRO A 379 -4.59 41.52 40.79
N VAL A 380 -3.61 41.31 41.68
CA VAL A 380 -3.82 41.42 43.15
C VAL A 380 -4.31 42.84 43.42
N LYS A 381 -5.54 42.95 43.90
CA LYS A 381 -6.06 44.20 44.44
C LYS A 381 -5.33 44.48 45.77
N ALA A 382 -4.62 45.59 45.84
CA ALA A 382 -4.12 46.22 47.08
C ALA A 382 -5.27 46.86 47.84
#